data_da32d58b062eeaec90fd0ab6c8187d96
#
_entry.id   da32d58b062eeaec90fd0ab6c8187d96
#
_cell.length_a   1.000
_cell.length_b   1.000
_cell.length_c   1.000
_cell.angle_alpha   90.00
_cell.angle_beta   90.00
_cell.angle_gamma   90.00
#
_symmetry.space_group_name_H-M   'P 1'
#
loop_
_entity.id
_entity.type
_entity.pdbx_description
1 polymer ?
#
loop_
_entity_poly.entity_id
_entity_poly.type
_entity_poly.pdbx_seq_one_letter_code
_entity_poly.pdbx_strand_id
1 'polypeptide(L)'
;MPYLGSTPNASFSSRTKQDFTANGSTTAFTLSSAVASANDIEVFVGNVRQEPTDAYTVNGTTLTMSEAPETGLNFYVVFKGLEENSVVPADGTITNAKLGLGQSLEIPSGTTAQRPASPSNGDIRYNSTENEFEVYKSSAWRFLDTSARTTGGNETKEYGLYKYHVFTSTGNLIVNGISNIEVLSIGGGGGGGADNGGGGGAGEVDGFTTVSNASGTYVATVGSGGSGNTGLGRGAQGGTSTFALSGGATYVTSLGGGGGGGGGADNTGGNGGSGGGGGLNGTNGGTASGSNTNAGGGTANSSAPNYTTGGGGGATAAGGAGNGSNTSGSGGAGKTWASLDSNLTASNFTSLTLTVVSGGGGGGGNAVTAGSGSSGGGDGNTSGNGQNAVTYGSGGGGAGNSADGGNGRQGIIIVRVPLSE
;
A
#
# COMPACT_ATOMS: atom_id res chain seq x y z
N MET A 1 -47.67 -22.65 -7.24
CA MET A 1 -46.55 -21.74 -6.99
C MET A 1 -46.39 -21.65 -5.48
N PRO A 2 -45.22 -21.91 -4.92
CA PRO A 2 -45.00 -21.70 -3.49
C PRO A 2 -45.09 -20.20 -3.21
N TYR A 3 -45.75 -19.82 -2.17
CA TYR A 3 -45.88 -18.46 -1.67
C TYR A 3 -44.50 -17.98 -1.21
N LEU A 4 -43.92 -17.02 -1.97
CA LEU A 4 -42.65 -16.38 -1.68
C LEU A 4 -42.90 -15.15 -0.77
N GLY A 5 -43.23 -15.38 0.45
CA GLY A 5 -43.35 -14.37 1.48
C GLY A 5 -43.40 -15.09 2.83
N SER A 6 -42.71 -14.53 3.84
CA SER A 6 -42.94 -14.98 5.22
C SER A 6 -44.44 -14.84 5.50
N THR A 7 -45.05 -15.88 6.07
CA THR A 7 -46.40 -15.78 6.62
C THR A 7 -46.46 -14.52 7.49
N PRO A 8 -47.37 -13.56 7.21
CA PRO A 8 -47.54 -12.42 8.10
C PRO A 8 -47.73 -12.99 9.52
N ASN A 9 -46.90 -12.53 10.43
CA ASN A 9 -47.17 -12.77 11.84
C ASN A 9 -48.45 -11.95 12.13
N ALA A 10 -49.62 -12.58 11.96
CA ALA A 10 -50.88 -11.96 12.27
C ALA A 10 -50.94 -11.78 13.79
N SER A 11 -50.43 -10.64 14.23
CA SER A 11 -50.65 -10.15 15.57
C SER A 11 -52.09 -9.62 15.60
N PHE A 12 -53.05 -10.49 15.91
CA PHE A 12 -54.40 -10.06 16.24
C PHE A 12 -54.31 -9.38 17.60
N SER A 13 -54.37 -8.03 17.64
CA SER A 13 -54.75 -7.37 18.90
C SER A 13 -56.18 -7.83 19.26
N SER A 14 -56.31 -8.46 20.43
CA SER A 14 -57.63 -8.86 20.91
C SER A 14 -58.50 -7.61 20.97
N ARG A 15 -59.76 -7.72 20.41
CA ARG A 15 -60.73 -6.65 20.56
C ARG A 15 -61.02 -6.49 22.06
N THR A 16 -60.71 -5.34 22.61
CA THR A 16 -60.89 -5.00 24.01
C THR A 16 -62.23 -4.26 24.20
N LYS A 17 -62.93 -4.60 25.26
CA LYS A 17 -64.11 -3.89 25.74
C LYS A 17 -63.66 -2.95 26.85
N GLN A 18 -64.15 -1.71 26.85
CA GLN A 18 -64.01 -0.78 27.95
C GLN A 18 -65.38 -0.36 28.45
N ASP A 19 -65.68 -0.56 29.75
CA ASP A 19 -66.91 -0.14 30.38
C ASP A 19 -66.80 1.26 30.96
N PHE A 20 -67.86 2.02 30.88
CA PHE A 20 -67.96 3.37 31.42
C PHE A 20 -69.19 3.45 32.37
N THR A 21 -69.17 4.41 33.25
CA THR A 21 -70.35 4.69 34.15
C THR A 21 -71.24 5.76 33.52
N ALA A 22 -72.45 5.40 33.19
CA ALA A 22 -73.48 6.32 32.73
C ALA A 22 -74.11 7.04 33.95
N ASN A 23 -74.01 8.39 33.97
CA ASN A 23 -74.49 9.20 35.10
C ASN A 23 -75.49 10.31 34.71
N GLY A 24 -75.96 10.30 33.49
CA GLY A 24 -76.96 11.26 32.99
C GLY A 24 -76.49 12.69 32.81
N SER A 25 -75.17 13.00 32.99
CA SER A 25 -74.68 14.35 32.93
C SER A 25 -73.36 14.47 32.20
N THR A 26 -72.55 13.44 32.15
CA THR A 26 -71.21 13.45 31.50
C THR A 26 -71.33 13.05 30.05
N THR A 27 -70.74 13.82 29.15
CA THR A 27 -70.70 13.53 27.72
C THR A 27 -69.28 13.19 27.22
N ALA A 28 -68.23 13.54 27.94
CA ALA A 28 -66.84 13.28 27.54
C ALA A 28 -66.23 12.12 28.37
N PHE A 29 -65.66 11.12 27.72
CA PHE A 29 -65.10 9.91 28.34
C PHE A 29 -63.71 9.64 27.77
N THR A 30 -62.83 9.09 28.62
CA THR A 30 -61.48 8.79 28.21
C THR A 30 -61.37 7.33 27.78
N LEU A 31 -61.00 7.09 26.52
CA LEU A 31 -60.69 5.78 25.97
C LEU A 31 -59.35 5.27 26.50
N SER A 32 -59.25 3.97 26.73
CA SER A 32 -58.01 3.29 27.13
C SER A 32 -56.94 3.26 26.03
N SER A 33 -57.36 3.45 24.78
CA SER A 33 -56.45 3.53 23.61
C SER A 33 -56.92 4.64 22.70
N ALA A 34 -55.97 5.36 22.09
CA ALA A 34 -56.26 6.35 21.07
C ALA A 34 -56.80 5.68 19.80
N VAL A 35 -57.79 6.30 19.17
CA VAL A 35 -58.30 5.87 17.86
C VAL A 35 -58.30 7.04 16.89
N ALA A 36 -58.15 6.75 15.61
CA ALA A 36 -58.05 7.78 14.57
C ALA A 36 -59.40 8.35 14.15
N SER A 37 -60.47 7.56 14.31
CA SER A 37 -61.81 7.89 13.84
C SER A 37 -62.90 7.29 14.74
N ALA A 38 -64.10 7.93 14.81
CA ALA A 38 -65.26 7.38 15.44
C ALA A 38 -65.68 6.00 14.87
N ASN A 39 -65.29 5.71 13.63
CA ASN A 39 -65.54 4.43 12.97
C ASN A 39 -64.68 3.28 13.47
N ASP A 40 -63.62 3.54 14.23
CA ASP A 40 -62.67 2.55 14.75
C ASP A 40 -63.15 1.89 16.04
N ILE A 41 -64.22 2.40 16.59
CA ILE A 41 -64.89 1.86 17.79
C ILE A 41 -66.37 1.61 17.55
N GLU A 42 -66.97 0.77 18.38
CA GLU A 42 -68.40 0.64 18.50
C GLU A 42 -68.83 1.03 19.92
N VAL A 43 -69.74 1.98 20.04
CA VAL A 43 -70.25 2.53 21.29
C VAL A 43 -71.64 1.95 21.54
N PHE A 44 -71.93 1.45 22.75
CA PHE A 44 -73.21 0.89 23.16
C PHE A 44 -73.71 1.59 24.42
N VAL A 45 -74.95 2.07 24.37
CA VAL A 45 -75.67 2.63 25.51
C VAL A 45 -76.98 1.87 25.67
N GLY A 46 -77.25 1.30 26.86
CA GLY A 46 -78.42 0.45 27.08
C GLY A 46 -78.47 -0.78 26.18
N ASN A 47 -77.30 -1.33 25.78
CA ASN A 47 -77.11 -2.39 24.77
C ASN A 47 -77.55 -2.02 23.33
N VAL A 48 -77.83 -0.73 23.05
CA VAL A 48 -78.08 -0.22 21.70
C VAL A 48 -76.82 0.38 21.14
N ARG A 49 -76.49 -0.04 19.93
CA ARG A 49 -75.30 0.54 19.21
C ARG A 49 -75.61 1.96 18.83
N GLN A 50 -74.66 2.85 19.10
CA GLN A 50 -74.73 4.27 18.75
C GLN A 50 -74.08 4.47 17.39
N GLU A 51 -74.63 5.47 16.61
CA GLU A 51 -74.13 5.76 15.27
C GLU A 51 -72.86 6.65 15.34
N PRO A 52 -71.75 6.24 14.71
CA PRO A 52 -70.53 7.07 14.65
C PRO A 52 -70.85 8.40 13.95
N THR A 53 -70.22 9.46 14.42
CA THR A 53 -70.28 10.84 13.96
C THR A 53 -71.59 11.59 14.30
N ASP A 54 -72.70 10.88 14.45
CA ASP A 54 -73.99 11.46 14.81
C ASP A 54 -74.23 11.37 16.35
N ALA A 55 -74.18 10.17 16.92
CA ALA A 55 -74.39 9.98 18.34
C ALA A 55 -73.07 10.20 19.17
N TYR A 56 -71.92 10.13 18.57
CA TYR A 56 -70.64 10.40 19.23
C TYR A 56 -69.55 10.81 18.24
N THR A 57 -68.55 11.51 18.76
CA THR A 57 -67.32 11.84 18.04
C THR A 57 -66.11 11.36 18.87
N VAL A 58 -64.94 11.21 18.20
CA VAL A 58 -63.70 10.83 18.88
C VAL A 58 -62.57 11.71 18.38
N ASN A 59 -61.72 12.12 19.31
CA ASN A 59 -60.46 12.77 19.02
C ASN A 59 -59.34 12.15 19.89
N GLY A 60 -58.51 11.29 19.30
CA GLY A 60 -57.46 10.54 20.01
C GLY A 60 -58.06 9.64 21.07
N THR A 61 -57.87 9.93 22.36
CA THR A 61 -58.41 9.22 23.49
C THR A 61 -59.69 9.83 24.04
N THR A 62 -60.24 10.89 23.45
CA THR A 62 -61.45 11.54 23.96
C THR A 62 -62.66 11.11 23.14
N LEU A 63 -63.56 10.35 23.74
CA LEU A 63 -64.90 10.04 23.23
C LEU A 63 -65.88 11.11 23.74
N THR A 64 -66.59 11.76 22.86
CA THR A 64 -67.64 12.77 23.18
C THR A 64 -68.96 12.29 22.63
N MET A 65 -69.92 12.01 23.54
CA MET A 65 -71.29 11.67 23.21
C MET A 65 -72.09 12.96 22.87
N SER A 66 -73.05 12.90 21.92
CA SER A 66 -73.95 14.01 21.59
C SER A 66 -74.89 14.32 22.74
N GLU A 67 -75.27 13.31 23.49
CA GLU A 67 -76.13 13.40 24.69
C GLU A 67 -75.48 12.58 25.81
N ALA A 68 -75.75 12.97 27.09
CA ALA A 68 -75.22 12.25 28.25
C ALA A 68 -75.95 10.90 28.42
N PRO A 69 -75.31 9.73 28.49
CA PRO A 69 -75.90 8.44 28.70
C PRO A 69 -76.66 8.43 30.04
N GLU A 70 -77.93 8.01 30.00
CA GLU A 70 -78.81 7.97 31.19
C GLU A 70 -78.23 7.12 32.31
N THR A 71 -78.41 7.58 33.54
CA THR A 71 -77.88 6.91 34.74
C THR A 71 -78.38 5.46 34.84
N GLY A 72 -77.41 4.55 35.03
CA GLY A 72 -77.70 3.10 35.26
C GLY A 72 -77.77 2.28 33.95
N LEU A 73 -77.66 2.88 32.78
CA LEU A 73 -77.56 2.11 31.55
C LEU A 73 -76.20 1.48 31.41
N ASN A 74 -76.14 0.30 30.79
CA ASN A 74 -74.88 -0.28 30.37
C ASN A 74 -74.27 0.64 29.29
N PHE A 75 -73.07 1.13 29.56
CA PHE A 75 -72.33 1.97 28.63
C PHE A 75 -70.89 1.41 28.43
N TYR A 76 -70.59 1.02 27.21
CA TYR A 76 -69.28 0.45 26.89
C TYR A 76 -68.92 0.71 25.47
N VAL A 77 -67.61 0.57 25.21
CA VAL A 77 -66.97 0.68 23.90
C VAL A 77 -66.26 -0.62 23.56
N VAL A 78 -66.36 -1.03 22.31
CA VAL A 78 -65.60 -2.13 21.72
C VAL A 78 -64.67 -1.54 20.68
N PHE A 79 -63.36 -1.72 20.85
CA PHE A 79 -62.39 -1.30 19.88
C PHE A 79 -62.35 -2.28 18.71
N LYS A 80 -62.39 -1.78 17.45
CA LYS A 80 -62.42 -2.64 16.27
C LYS A 80 -61.02 -3.19 15.91
N GLY A 81 -59.97 -2.75 16.58
CA GLY A 81 -58.59 -3.15 16.34
C GLY A 81 -58.11 -2.73 14.97
N LEU A 82 -57.33 -1.69 14.91
CA LEU A 82 -56.52 -1.38 13.73
C LEU A 82 -55.26 -2.24 13.80
N GLU A 83 -54.93 -2.94 12.71
CA GLU A 83 -53.58 -3.40 12.52
C GLU A 83 -52.71 -2.16 12.27
N GLU A 84 -52.00 -1.68 13.28
CA GLU A 84 -50.80 -0.88 12.99
C GLU A 84 -49.78 -1.85 12.43
N ASN A 85 -49.62 -1.86 11.11
CA ASN A 85 -48.41 -2.37 10.50
C ASN A 85 -47.27 -1.43 10.91
N SER A 86 -46.62 -1.75 12.04
CA SER A 86 -45.32 -1.16 12.35
C SER A 86 -44.36 -1.58 11.27
N VAL A 87 -44.08 -0.69 10.30
CA VAL A 87 -43.06 -0.86 9.28
C VAL A 87 -41.65 -0.77 9.87
N VAL A 88 -41.53 -0.51 11.17
CA VAL A 88 -40.26 -0.51 11.88
C VAL A 88 -40.06 -1.90 12.49
N PRO A 89 -39.14 -2.72 11.96
CA PRO A 89 -38.76 -3.97 12.61
C PRO A 89 -38.30 -3.72 14.04
N ALA A 90 -38.71 -4.55 14.99
CA ALA A 90 -38.21 -4.46 16.35
C ALA A 90 -36.68 -4.65 16.37
N ASP A 91 -35.99 -3.99 17.31
CA ASP A 91 -34.54 -4.09 17.49
C ASP A 91 -34.07 -5.55 17.54
N GLY A 92 -33.03 -5.87 16.79
CA GLY A 92 -32.45 -7.22 16.71
C GLY A 92 -33.24 -8.22 15.85
N THR A 93 -34.37 -7.83 15.24
CA THR A 93 -35.22 -8.74 14.42
C THR A 93 -34.76 -8.82 12.95
N ILE A 94 -33.87 -7.96 12.49
CA ILE A 94 -33.26 -8.06 11.16
C ILE A 94 -32.15 -9.11 11.22
N THR A 95 -32.43 -10.30 10.72
CA THR A 95 -31.46 -11.40 10.61
C THR A 95 -30.93 -11.50 9.20
N ASN A 96 -29.81 -12.22 8.98
CA ASN A 96 -29.25 -12.47 7.65
C ASN A 96 -30.27 -13.11 6.68
N ALA A 97 -31.24 -13.89 7.21
CA ALA A 97 -32.32 -14.48 6.41
C ALA A 97 -33.35 -13.45 5.91
N LYS A 98 -33.46 -12.29 6.58
CA LYS A 98 -34.30 -11.17 6.15
C LYS A 98 -33.62 -10.22 5.20
N LEU A 99 -32.28 -10.21 5.19
CA LEU A 99 -31.45 -9.62 4.15
C LEU A 99 -31.35 -10.68 3.05
N GLY A 100 -32.26 -10.70 2.09
CA GLY A 100 -32.33 -11.75 1.06
C GLY A 100 -30.96 -12.03 0.41
N LEU A 101 -30.50 -13.28 0.56
CA LEU A 101 -29.27 -13.74 -0.13
C LEU A 101 -29.49 -13.65 -1.64
N GLY A 102 -28.74 -12.78 -2.32
CA GLY A 102 -28.82 -12.54 -3.76
C GLY A 102 -29.35 -11.15 -4.14
N GLN A 103 -29.65 -10.30 -3.18
CA GLN A 103 -29.97 -8.88 -3.42
C GLN A 103 -28.86 -8.00 -2.88
N SER A 104 -28.60 -6.87 -3.55
CA SER A 104 -27.67 -5.85 -3.05
C SER A 104 -28.25 -5.12 -1.85
N LEU A 105 -27.46 -4.90 -0.80
CA LEU A 105 -27.77 -3.94 0.24
C LEU A 105 -27.41 -2.54 -0.29
N GLU A 106 -28.39 -1.64 -0.35
CA GLU A 106 -28.10 -0.24 -0.67
C GLU A 106 -27.42 0.43 0.54
N ILE A 107 -26.17 0.82 0.35
CA ILE A 107 -25.39 1.53 1.38
C ILE A 107 -25.64 3.02 1.23
N PRO A 108 -25.82 3.78 2.33
CA PRO A 108 -25.98 5.23 2.28
C PRO A 108 -24.87 5.89 1.45
N SER A 109 -25.24 6.77 0.52
CA SER A 109 -24.29 7.47 -0.35
C SER A 109 -24.41 8.99 -0.19
N GLY A 110 -23.32 9.71 -0.49
CA GLY A 110 -23.29 11.16 -0.46
C GLY A 110 -21.88 11.72 -0.62
N THR A 111 -21.79 13.02 -0.81
CA THR A 111 -20.50 13.72 -0.95
C THR A 111 -19.73 13.76 0.37
N THR A 112 -18.44 14.14 0.31
CA THR A 112 -17.61 14.38 1.52
C THR A 112 -18.26 15.40 2.47
N ALA A 113 -18.93 16.44 1.94
CA ALA A 113 -19.61 17.46 2.73
C ALA A 113 -20.89 16.95 3.43
N GLN A 114 -21.46 15.82 2.96
CA GLN A 114 -22.66 15.19 3.50
C GLN A 114 -22.35 14.09 4.52
N ARG A 115 -21.13 14.03 5.02
CA ARG A 115 -20.80 13.13 6.13
C ARG A 115 -21.64 13.49 7.37
N PRO A 116 -22.19 12.50 8.10
CA PRO A 116 -22.89 12.76 9.37
C PRO A 116 -22.05 13.60 10.33
N ALA A 117 -22.67 14.59 10.97
CA ALA A 117 -21.98 15.47 11.92
C ALA A 117 -21.56 14.73 13.21
N SER A 118 -22.22 13.63 13.54
CA SER A 118 -21.94 12.80 14.72
C SER A 118 -21.92 11.33 14.32
N PRO A 119 -20.91 10.88 13.58
CA PRO A 119 -20.80 9.49 13.16
C PRO A 119 -20.38 8.59 14.32
N SER A 120 -20.80 7.32 14.27
CA SER A 120 -20.39 6.27 15.20
C SER A 120 -19.36 5.33 14.58
N ASN A 121 -18.46 4.78 15.41
CA ASN A 121 -17.52 3.76 14.93
C ASN A 121 -18.27 2.58 14.30
N GLY A 122 -17.94 2.24 13.06
CA GLY A 122 -18.60 1.19 12.29
C GLY A 122 -19.62 1.71 11.28
N ASP A 123 -19.95 3.01 11.26
CA ASP A 123 -20.76 3.58 10.18
C ASP A 123 -20.06 3.41 8.84
N ILE A 124 -20.79 2.87 7.86
CA ILE A 124 -20.30 2.64 6.50
C ILE A 124 -21.16 3.44 5.52
N ARG A 125 -20.50 4.09 4.55
CA ARG A 125 -21.18 4.79 3.45
C ARG A 125 -20.33 4.79 2.18
N TYR A 126 -20.96 5.11 1.04
CA TYR A 126 -20.27 5.40 -0.21
C TYR A 126 -20.07 6.92 -0.35
N ASN A 127 -18.82 7.37 -0.51
CA ASN A 127 -18.47 8.76 -0.74
C ASN A 127 -18.43 9.04 -2.24
N SER A 128 -19.41 9.77 -2.75
CA SER A 128 -19.53 10.08 -4.18
C SER A 128 -18.54 11.14 -4.66
N THR A 129 -17.90 11.92 -3.78
CA THR A 129 -16.82 12.84 -4.14
C THR A 129 -15.54 12.09 -4.44
N GLU A 130 -15.22 11.11 -3.61
CA GLU A 130 -14.00 10.30 -3.71
C GLU A 130 -14.20 9.02 -4.55
N ASN A 131 -15.48 8.68 -4.84
CA ASN A 131 -15.90 7.47 -5.55
C ASN A 131 -15.46 6.17 -4.82
N GLU A 132 -15.55 6.16 -3.47
CA GLU A 132 -15.02 5.11 -2.60
C GLU A 132 -15.99 4.80 -1.44
N PHE A 133 -15.95 3.55 -0.96
CA PHE A 133 -16.58 3.20 0.31
C PHE A 133 -15.73 3.68 1.47
N GLU A 134 -16.37 4.28 2.47
CA GLU A 134 -15.72 4.74 3.68
C GLU A 134 -16.40 4.21 4.93
N VAL A 135 -15.61 3.97 5.97
CA VAL A 135 -16.04 3.55 7.32
C VAL A 135 -15.55 4.56 8.34
N TYR A 136 -16.40 4.92 9.30
CA TYR A 136 -15.97 5.73 10.42
C TYR A 136 -15.29 4.84 11.48
N LYS A 137 -14.02 5.13 11.75
CA LYS A 137 -13.17 4.34 12.66
C LYS A 137 -12.13 5.24 13.32
N SER A 138 -11.92 5.06 14.63
CA SER A 138 -10.90 5.82 15.39
C SER A 138 -11.03 7.33 15.20
N SER A 139 -12.26 7.85 15.32
CA SER A 139 -12.61 9.27 15.22
C SER A 139 -12.36 9.91 13.84
N ALA A 140 -12.25 9.11 12.76
CA ALA A 140 -12.10 9.60 11.40
C ALA A 140 -12.82 8.71 10.39
N TRP A 141 -13.26 9.30 9.26
CA TRP A 141 -13.69 8.57 8.08
C TRP A 141 -12.47 8.02 7.35
N ARG A 142 -12.49 6.71 7.09
CA ARG A 142 -11.41 5.99 6.38
C ARG A 142 -11.99 5.18 5.24
N PHE A 143 -11.28 5.10 4.13
CA PHE A 143 -11.72 4.30 3.00
C PHE A 143 -11.52 2.81 3.26
N LEU A 144 -12.44 1.98 2.76
CA LEU A 144 -12.35 0.52 2.89
C LEU A 144 -11.33 -0.08 1.93
N ASP A 145 -11.15 0.53 0.77
CA ASP A 145 -10.14 0.11 -0.19
C ASP A 145 -9.11 1.23 -0.38
N THR A 146 -7.88 0.97 0.04
CA THR A 146 -6.74 1.88 -0.17
C THR A 146 -5.97 1.54 -1.45
N SER A 147 -6.29 0.44 -2.12
CA SER A 147 -5.56 -0.04 -3.31
C SER A 147 -5.67 0.91 -4.50
N ALA A 148 -6.83 1.55 -4.70
CA ALA A 148 -7.05 2.53 -5.77
C ALA A 148 -6.43 3.91 -5.50
N ARG A 149 -5.97 4.17 -4.28
CA ARG A 149 -5.47 5.49 -3.84
C ARG A 149 -4.04 5.77 -4.23
N THR A 150 -3.34 4.77 -4.74
CA THR A 150 -1.98 4.91 -5.22
C THR A 150 -1.86 4.40 -6.64
N THR A 151 -1.26 5.22 -7.53
CA THR A 151 -1.01 4.84 -8.92
C THR A 151 0.41 5.20 -9.31
N GLY A 152 1.05 4.37 -10.13
CA GLY A 152 2.42 4.57 -10.61
C GLY A 152 3.26 3.31 -10.50
N GLY A 153 4.50 3.40 -10.99
CA GLY A 153 5.42 2.27 -11.08
C GLY A 153 5.31 1.50 -12.39
N ASN A 154 6.35 0.73 -12.69
CA ASN A 154 6.41 -0.15 -13.86
C ASN A 154 5.72 -1.49 -13.60
N GLU A 155 5.68 -1.89 -12.35
CA GLU A 155 4.93 -3.05 -11.87
C GLU A 155 4.21 -2.67 -10.58
N THR A 156 2.95 -3.10 -10.43
CA THR A 156 2.14 -2.88 -9.24
C THR A 156 1.52 -4.19 -8.80
N LYS A 157 1.61 -4.53 -7.53
CA LYS A 157 1.05 -5.77 -7.01
C LYS A 157 0.69 -5.65 -5.53
N GLU A 158 -0.43 -6.27 -5.16
CA GLU A 158 -0.83 -6.45 -3.77
C GLU A 158 -0.30 -7.79 -3.27
N TYR A 159 0.38 -7.77 -2.14
CA TYR A 159 0.88 -8.97 -1.49
C TYR A 159 0.99 -8.77 0.02
N GLY A 160 0.44 -9.71 0.77
CA GLY A 160 0.35 -9.62 2.22
C GLY A 160 -0.49 -8.42 2.66
N LEU A 161 0.08 -7.54 3.45
CA LEU A 161 -0.60 -6.35 3.99
C LEU A 161 -0.30 -5.07 3.19
N TYR A 162 0.37 -5.19 2.03
CA TYR A 162 0.86 -4.05 1.28
C TYR A 162 0.50 -4.12 -0.21
N LYS A 163 0.32 -2.94 -0.80
CA LYS A 163 0.42 -2.70 -2.23
C LYS A 163 1.81 -2.19 -2.55
N TYR A 164 2.48 -2.86 -3.48
CA TYR A 164 3.83 -2.52 -3.92
C TYR A 164 3.79 -1.81 -5.27
N HIS A 165 4.60 -0.75 -5.41
CA HIS A 165 4.88 -0.05 -6.64
C HIS A 165 6.38 -0.18 -6.93
N VAL A 166 6.75 -0.86 -8.00
CA VAL A 166 8.13 -1.12 -8.41
C VAL A 166 8.50 -0.19 -9.56
N PHE A 167 9.53 0.61 -9.36
CA PHE A 167 10.09 1.53 -10.36
C PHE A 167 11.43 0.99 -10.87
N THR A 168 11.43 0.45 -12.07
CA THR A 168 12.62 0.04 -12.81
C THR A 168 13.10 1.13 -13.78
N SER A 169 12.34 2.21 -13.91
CA SER A 169 12.66 3.44 -14.63
C SER A 169 12.07 4.64 -13.87
N THR A 170 12.62 5.83 -14.12
CA THR A 170 12.09 7.06 -13.52
C THR A 170 10.62 7.24 -13.86
N GLY A 171 9.80 7.55 -12.84
CA GLY A 171 8.37 7.70 -12.97
C GLY A 171 7.72 8.36 -11.77
N ASN A 172 6.43 8.60 -11.85
CA ASN A 172 5.66 9.23 -10.78
C ASN A 172 4.86 8.20 -9.98
N LEU A 173 4.75 8.45 -8.67
CA LEU A 173 3.79 7.84 -7.77
C LEU A 173 2.79 8.90 -7.34
N ILE A 174 1.51 8.68 -7.57
CA ILE A 174 0.42 9.51 -7.04
C ILE A 174 -0.12 8.82 -5.80
N VAL A 175 -0.23 9.56 -4.71
CA VAL A 175 -0.74 9.08 -3.41
C VAL A 175 -1.86 10.01 -2.95
N ASN A 176 -3.05 9.46 -2.73
CA ASN A 176 -4.23 10.22 -2.30
C ASN A 176 -4.68 9.78 -0.90
N GLY A 177 -4.59 10.67 0.08
CA GLY A 177 -5.13 10.52 1.44
C GLY A 177 -4.61 9.29 2.21
N ILE A 178 -3.35 8.90 2.03
CA ILE A 178 -2.67 7.85 2.78
C ILE A 178 -1.72 8.51 3.79
N SER A 179 -1.71 8.01 5.04
CA SER A 179 -0.91 8.61 6.10
C SER A 179 0.57 8.29 5.94
N ASN A 180 0.90 7.04 5.60
CA ASN A 180 2.29 6.59 5.54
C ASN A 180 2.52 5.69 4.34
N ILE A 181 3.67 5.88 3.69
CA ILE A 181 4.23 4.93 2.71
C ILE A 181 5.66 4.59 3.13
N GLU A 182 6.17 3.48 2.67
CA GLU A 182 7.55 3.07 2.95
C GLU A 182 8.30 2.87 1.63
N VAL A 183 9.50 3.42 1.55
CA VAL A 183 10.30 3.50 0.32
C VAL A 183 11.61 2.76 0.52
N LEU A 184 11.86 1.75 -0.30
CA LEU A 184 13.16 1.09 -0.47
C LEU A 184 13.78 1.64 -1.74
N SER A 185 15.06 2.04 -1.68
CA SER A 185 15.78 2.59 -2.81
C SER A 185 17.16 1.97 -2.96
N ILE A 186 17.59 1.74 -4.18
CA ILE A 186 18.89 1.22 -4.54
C ILE A 186 19.47 2.12 -5.64
N GLY A 187 20.69 2.64 -5.42
CA GLY A 187 21.43 3.42 -6.42
C GLY A 187 21.95 2.53 -7.56
N GLY A 188 22.32 3.13 -8.69
CA GLY A 188 22.95 2.41 -9.80
C GLY A 188 24.35 1.94 -9.45
N GLY A 189 24.77 0.77 -9.94
CA GLY A 189 26.14 0.28 -9.80
C GLY A 189 27.13 1.00 -10.70
N GLY A 190 28.39 1.10 -10.31
CA GLY A 190 29.50 1.69 -11.09
C GLY A 190 29.96 0.80 -12.24
N GLY A 191 30.49 1.36 -13.29
CA GLY A 191 31.14 0.62 -14.38
C GLY A 191 32.52 0.11 -13.99
N GLY A 192 33.01 -0.96 -14.64
CA GLY A 192 34.36 -1.48 -14.54
C GLY A 192 35.39 -0.60 -15.24
N GLY A 193 36.62 -0.63 -14.77
CA GLY A 193 37.76 0.04 -15.44
C GLY A 193 38.23 -0.73 -16.66
N ALA A 194 38.85 0.01 -17.61
CA ALA A 194 39.47 -0.55 -18.82
C ALA A 194 40.97 -0.86 -18.60
N ASP A 195 41.53 -1.67 -19.49
CA ASP A 195 42.97 -2.00 -19.57
C ASP A 195 43.57 -2.40 -18.21
N ASN A 196 43.43 -3.65 -17.84
CA ASN A 196 43.76 -4.12 -16.49
C ASN A 196 42.98 -3.34 -15.41
N GLY A 197 41.68 -3.28 -15.60
CA GLY A 197 40.78 -2.47 -14.80
C GLY A 197 40.28 -3.16 -13.55
N GLY A 198 39.97 -2.37 -12.53
CA GLY A 198 39.26 -2.81 -11.32
C GLY A 198 37.77 -2.96 -11.57
N GLY A 199 37.08 -3.72 -10.70
CA GLY A 199 35.61 -3.88 -10.76
C GLY A 199 34.88 -2.64 -10.26
N GLY A 200 33.69 -2.36 -10.79
CA GLY A 200 32.81 -1.31 -10.33
C GLY A 200 32.17 -1.62 -8.97
N GLY A 201 31.96 -0.62 -8.12
CA GLY A 201 31.27 -0.74 -6.84
C GLY A 201 29.76 -0.82 -6.99
N ALA A 202 29.10 -1.40 -6.02
CA ALA A 202 27.66 -1.46 -5.94
C ALA A 202 27.04 -0.10 -5.56
N GLY A 203 25.80 0.15 -5.98
CA GLY A 203 24.97 1.24 -5.49
C GLY A 203 24.57 1.01 -4.01
N GLU A 204 24.36 2.11 -3.32
CA GLU A 204 23.84 2.11 -1.95
C GLU A 204 22.47 1.43 -1.88
N VAL A 205 22.22 0.70 -0.80
CA VAL A 205 20.93 0.08 -0.51
C VAL A 205 20.34 0.72 0.73
N ASP A 206 19.37 1.58 0.54
CA ASP A 206 18.53 2.06 1.63
C ASP A 206 17.38 1.09 1.86
N GLY A 207 17.23 0.64 3.11
CA GLY A 207 16.07 -0.13 3.53
C GLY A 207 14.79 0.71 3.49
N PHE A 208 13.68 0.11 3.86
CA PHE A 208 12.41 0.83 3.87
C PHE A 208 12.45 2.03 4.83
N THR A 209 12.29 3.23 4.27
CA THR A 209 12.18 4.51 4.97
C THR A 209 10.73 4.97 4.92
N THR A 210 10.16 5.33 6.08
CA THR A 210 8.77 5.82 6.18
C THR A 210 8.68 7.28 5.75
N VAL A 211 7.75 7.56 4.84
CA VAL A 211 7.31 8.91 4.46
C VAL A 211 5.92 9.13 5.04
N SER A 212 5.83 10.02 6.03
CA SER A 212 4.58 10.34 6.73
C SER A 212 3.79 11.44 6.03
N ASN A 213 2.44 11.42 6.19
CA ASN A 213 1.51 12.35 5.54
C ASN A 213 1.69 12.35 4.01
N ALA A 214 1.71 11.16 3.44
CA ALA A 214 2.20 10.89 2.08
C ALA A 214 1.24 11.30 0.94
N SER A 215 0.24 12.17 1.18
CA SER A 215 -0.60 12.65 0.06
C SER A 215 0.19 13.55 -0.88
N GLY A 216 0.15 13.25 -2.19
CA GLY A 216 0.82 14.06 -3.19
C GLY A 216 1.33 13.26 -4.39
N THR A 217 1.98 13.95 -5.31
CA THR A 217 2.68 13.32 -6.43
C THR A 217 4.16 13.27 -6.11
N TYR A 218 4.75 12.08 -6.14
CA TYR A 218 6.17 11.85 -5.91
C TYR A 218 6.86 11.47 -7.21
N VAL A 219 8.14 11.86 -7.34
CA VAL A 219 9.02 11.45 -8.42
C VAL A 219 9.98 10.40 -7.88
N ALA A 220 9.93 9.20 -8.42
CA ALA A 220 10.91 8.14 -8.21
C ALA A 220 11.95 8.24 -9.34
N THR A 221 13.13 8.78 -9.06
CA THR A 221 14.25 8.87 -10.01
C THR A 221 15.13 7.65 -9.84
N VAL A 222 15.16 6.77 -10.83
CA VAL A 222 15.98 5.57 -10.81
C VAL A 222 17.38 5.91 -11.39
N GLY A 223 18.43 5.70 -10.59
CA GLY A 223 19.81 5.94 -10.98
C GLY A 223 20.27 4.98 -12.08
N SER A 224 20.89 5.49 -13.12
CA SER A 224 21.45 4.65 -14.20
C SER A 224 22.66 3.84 -13.70
N GLY A 225 22.93 2.70 -14.32
CA GLY A 225 24.23 2.05 -14.18
C GLY A 225 25.34 2.91 -14.80
N GLY A 226 26.52 2.91 -14.19
CA GLY A 226 27.72 3.52 -14.73
C GLY A 226 28.24 2.74 -15.93
N SER A 227 28.63 3.43 -17.00
CA SER A 227 29.25 2.78 -18.15
C SER A 227 30.65 2.25 -17.80
N GLY A 228 31.00 1.07 -18.31
CA GLY A 228 32.38 0.61 -18.33
C GLY A 228 33.21 1.55 -19.18
N ASN A 229 34.48 1.73 -18.84
CA ASN A 229 35.40 2.55 -19.65
C ASN A 229 35.85 1.81 -20.91
N THR A 230 36.05 2.54 -22.01
CA THR A 230 36.46 1.99 -23.32
C THR A 230 37.90 2.39 -23.71
N GLY A 231 38.69 2.93 -22.81
CA GLY A 231 40.06 3.35 -23.07
C GLY A 231 41.03 2.86 -22.00
N LEU A 232 41.72 3.76 -21.32
CA LEU A 232 42.68 3.45 -20.24
C LEU A 232 42.18 3.94 -18.87
N GLY A 233 40.95 4.41 -18.80
CA GLY A 233 40.44 5.14 -17.65
C GLY A 233 39.59 4.32 -16.71
N ARG A 234 39.15 5.04 -15.69
CA ARG A 234 38.18 4.55 -14.70
C ARG A 234 36.78 4.40 -15.33
N GLY A 235 36.04 3.38 -14.93
CA GLY A 235 34.63 3.26 -15.21
C GLY A 235 33.81 4.44 -14.65
N ALA A 236 32.69 4.75 -15.25
CA ALA A 236 31.77 5.79 -14.76
C ALA A 236 31.13 5.41 -13.43
N GLN A 237 30.87 6.40 -12.60
CA GLN A 237 30.06 6.23 -11.39
C GLN A 237 28.61 5.90 -11.77
N GLY A 238 27.96 5.09 -11.00
CA GLY A 238 26.52 4.85 -11.09
C GLY A 238 25.71 6.09 -10.72
N GLY A 239 24.49 6.19 -11.24
CA GLY A 239 23.55 7.27 -10.93
C GLY A 239 22.95 7.11 -9.53
N THR A 240 22.64 8.24 -8.91
CA THR A 240 21.90 8.28 -7.64
C THR A 240 20.41 8.02 -7.88
N SER A 241 19.78 7.17 -7.06
CA SER A 241 18.34 7.03 -7.01
C SER A 241 17.75 7.95 -5.94
N THR A 242 16.63 8.64 -6.25
CA THR A 242 15.97 9.54 -5.31
C THR A 242 14.45 9.36 -5.32
N PHE A 243 13.84 9.52 -4.16
CA PHE A 243 12.39 9.62 -4.04
C PHE A 243 12.02 10.95 -3.39
N ALA A 244 11.30 11.79 -4.14
CA ALA A 244 11.03 13.18 -3.77
C ALA A 244 9.59 13.57 -4.04
N LEU A 245 9.01 14.45 -3.21
CA LEU A 245 7.75 15.13 -3.55
C LEU A 245 7.97 16.02 -4.78
N SER A 246 7.07 15.97 -5.73
CA SER A 246 7.17 16.80 -6.95
C SER A 246 7.19 18.29 -6.59
N GLY A 247 8.30 18.96 -6.95
CA GLY A 247 8.52 20.35 -6.56
C GLY A 247 8.80 20.59 -5.08
N GLY A 248 9.11 19.55 -4.30
CA GLY A 248 9.28 19.62 -2.85
C GLY A 248 10.50 18.86 -2.31
N ALA A 249 10.37 18.36 -1.09
CA ALA A 249 11.44 17.68 -0.36
C ALA A 249 11.82 16.33 -0.97
N THR A 250 13.12 16.00 -0.91
CA THR A 250 13.63 14.65 -1.14
C THR A 250 13.58 13.87 0.18
N TYR A 251 13.02 12.67 0.15
CA TYR A 251 12.84 11.81 1.33
C TYR A 251 13.87 10.69 1.41
N VAL A 252 14.29 10.17 0.21
CA VAL A 252 15.27 9.09 0.13
C VAL A 252 16.28 9.43 -0.96
N THR A 253 17.57 9.15 -0.70
CA THR A 253 18.67 9.35 -1.62
C THR A 253 19.63 8.19 -1.48
N SER A 254 19.76 7.33 -2.48
CA SER A 254 20.68 6.20 -2.52
C SER A 254 21.76 6.45 -3.56
N LEU A 255 22.99 6.57 -3.11
CA LEU A 255 24.14 6.95 -3.93
C LEU A 255 24.49 5.86 -4.95
N GLY A 256 24.94 6.26 -6.11
CA GLY A 256 25.49 5.35 -7.11
C GLY A 256 26.86 4.79 -6.70
N GLY A 257 27.18 3.58 -7.15
CA GLY A 257 28.46 2.91 -6.90
C GLY A 257 29.64 3.58 -7.66
N GLY A 258 30.81 3.53 -7.08
CA GLY A 258 32.06 4.05 -7.65
C GLY A 258 32.55 3.26 -8.85
N GLY A 259 33.08 3.89 -9.85
CA GLY A 259 33.70 3.22 -11.02
C GLY A 259 34.99 2.51 -10.66
N GLY A 260 35.29 1.38 -11.30
CA GLY A 260 36.59 0.67 -11.19
C GLY A 260 37.72 1.45 -11.83
N GLY A 261 38.92 1.50 -11.21
CA GLY A 261 40.10 2.14 -11.73
C GLY A 261 40.61 1.49 -13.02
N GLY A 262 41.20 2.27 -13.92
CA GLY A 262 41.72 1.76 -15.20
C GLY A 262 43.24 1.55 -15.23
N GLY A 263 43.78 1.26 -16.41
CA GLY A 263 45.21 1.04 -16.63
C GLY A 263 46.04 2.32 -16.78
N GLY A 264 45.42 3.48 -16.95
CA GLY A 264 46.06 4.78 -17.13
C GLY A 264 46.18 5.58 -15.83
N ALA A 265 46.12 6.91 -15.96
CA ALA A 265 46.26 7.85 -14.85
C ALA A 265 45.15 7.72 -13.81
N ASP A 266 43.90 7.32 -14.22
CA ASP A 266 42.76 7.14 -13.35
C ASP A 266 42.68 5.69 -12.81
N ASN A 267 43.74 5.24 -12.18
CA ASN A 267 43.91 3.86 -11.72
C ASN A 267 43.35 3.54 -10.32
N THR A 268 43.02 4.55 -9.55
CA THR A 268 42.34 4.33 -8.25
C THR A 268 40.84 4.06 -8.45
N GLY A 269 40.29 3.22 -7.62
CA GLY A 269 38.84 3.03 -7.59
C GLY A 269 38.08 4.31 -7.25
N GLY A 270 36.95 4.56 -7.90
CA GLY A 270 36.07 5.70 -7.65
C GLY A 270 35.35 5.55 -6.33
N ASN A 271 35.09 6.66 -5.63
CA ASN A 271 34.22 6.70 -4.46
C ASN A 271 32.74 6.63 -4.91
N GLY A 272 31.88 6.09 -4.04
CA GLY A 272 30.46 6.00 -4.34
C GLY A 272 29.65 5.47 -3.17
N GLY A 273 28.45 4.99 -3.41
CA GLY A 273 27.71 4.15 -2.47
C GLY A 273 28.70 3.11 -1.97
N SER A 274 28.96 2.04 -2.73
CA SER A 274 30.17 1.23 -2.52
C SER A 274 31.29 1.70 -3.47
N GLY A 275 32.54 1.58 -3.01
CA GLY A 275 33.72 2.01 -3.78
C GLY A 275 34.06 1.05 -4.90
N GLY A 276 34.60 1.56 -6.01
CA GLY A 276 35.17 0.74 -7.09
C GLY A 276 36.51 0.13 -6.71
N GLY A 277 36.91 -0.96 -7.35
CA GLY A 277 38.23 -1.61 -7.20
C GLY A 277 39.34 -0.79 -7.85
N GLY A 278 40.59 -0.88 -7.34
CA GLY A 278 41.75 -0.28 -7.96
C GLY A 278 42.15 -1.00 -9.27
N GLY A 279 42.53 -0.24 -10.28
CA GLY A 279 43.06 -0.75 -11.54
C GLY A 279 44.59 -0.90 -11.50
N LEU A 280 45.23 -1.04 -12.67
CA LEU A 280 46.69 -1.20 -12.79
C LEU A 280 47.46 -0.08 -12.07
N ASN A 281 48.42 -0.43 -11.24
CA ASN A 281 49.19 0.50 -10.41
C ASN A 281 48.36 1.30 -9.38
N GLY A 282 47.03 1.07 -9.28
CA GLY A 282 46.15 1.71 -8.31
C GLY A 282 46.22 0.99 -6.97
N THR A 283 46.95 1.55 -6.01
CA THR A 283 47.12 0.93 -4.69
C THR A 283 45.83 0.84 -3.87
N ASN A 284 44.85 1.66 -4.19
CA ASN A 284 43.64 1.78 -3.39
C ASN A 284 42.33 1.57 -4.20
N GLY A 285 41.43 0.82 -3.61
CA GLY A 285 40.04 0.89 -4.03
C GLY A 285 39.39 2.19 -3.56
N GLY A 286 38.24 2.52 -4.12
CA GLY A 286 37.40 3.65 -3.72
C GLY A 286 36.78 3.48 -2.33
N THR A 287 36.50 4.59 -1.67
CA THR A 287 35.81 4.64 -0.41
C THR A 287 34.29 4.51 -0.60
N ALA A 288 33.62 4.02 0.43
CA ALA A 288 32.18 3.89 0.46
C ALA A 288 31.54 5.04 1.26
N SER A 289 30.30 5.39 0.90
CA SER A 289 29.46 6.37 1.61
C SER A 289 28.01 5.92 1.59
N GLY A 290 27.32 6.08 2.70
CA GLY A 290 25.91 5.73 2.85
C GLY A 290 25.66 4.41 3.57
N SER A 291 24.43 3.92 3.48
CA SER A 291 23.95 2.71 4.16
C SER A 291 24.23 1.45 3.34
N ASN A 292 24.56 0.33 4.02
CA ASN A 292 24.83 -0.94 3.35
C ASN A 292 25.77 -0.78 2.14
N THR A 293 26.96 -0.26 2.42
CA THR A 293 28.00 0.05 1.43
C THR A 293 29.39 -0.36 1.95
N ASN A 294 30.31 -0.71 1.07
CA ASN A 294 31.65 -1.11 1.43
C ASN A 294 32.71 -0.62 0.43
N ALA A 295 33.93 -0.46 0.88
CA ALA A 295 35.03 -0.02 0.04
C ALA A 295 35.39 -1.05 -1.04
N GLY A 296 35.96 -0.59 -2.14
CA GLY A 296 36.60 -1.44 -3.14
C GLY A 296 37.97 -1.94 -2.68
N GLY A 297 38.41 -3.06 -3.25
CA GLY A 297 39.73 -3.63 -3.04
C GLY A 297 40.81 -2.87 -3.80
N GLY A 298 42.05 -2.84 -3.28
CA GLY A 298 43.21 -2.31 -3.95
C GLY A 298 43.94 -3.35 -4.83
N THR A 299 45.02 -2.95 -5.46
CA THR A 299 45.94 -3.86 -6.18
C THR A 299 47.10 -4.29 -5.28
N ALA A 300 47.62 -5.51 -5.48
CA ALA A 300 48.80 -5.99 -4.77
C ALA A 300 49.99 -6.22 -5.70
N ASN A 301 49.80 -6.44 -7.00
CA ASN A 301 50.88 -6.66 -7.96
C ASN A 301 50.69 -5.80 -9.21
N SER A 302 51.68 -4.98 -9.49
CA SER A 302 51.74 -4.08 -10.66
C SER A 302 52.95 -4.37 -11.58
N SER A 303 53.60 -5.54 -11.44
CA SER A 303 54.76 -5.92 -12.21
C SER A 303 54.39 -6.82 -13.38
N ALA A 304 54.94 -6.48 -14.57
CA ALA A 304 54.73 -7.29 -15.78
C ALA A 304 55.27 -8.71 -15.62
N PRO A 305 54.63 -9.72 -16.21
CA PRO A 305 53.36 -9.64 -16.99
C PRO A 305 52.11 -9.77 -16.15
N ASN A 306 52.22 -9.97 -14.83
CA ASN A 306 51.14 -10.38 -13.94
C ASN A 306 50.52 -9.16 -13.23
N TYR A 307 49.56 -8.56 -13.84
CA TYR A 307 48.88 -7.39 -13.27
C TYR A 307 47.57 -7.83 -12.56
N THR A 308 47.51 -7.68 -11.23
CA THR A 308 46.33 -7.92 -10.44
C THR A 308 45.60 -6.62 -10.11
N THR A 309 44.29 -6.62 -10.07
CA THR A 309 43.45 -5.47 -9.81
C THR A 309 42.41 -5.77 -8.70
N GLY A 310 41.78 -4.75 -8.14
CA GLY A 310 40.81 -4.90 -7.06
C GLY A 310 39.39 -5.16 -7.55
N GLY A 311 38.59 -5.85 -6.76
CA GLY A 311 37.14 -5.95 -6.94
C GLY A 311 36.45 -4.74 -6.35
N GLY A 312 35.24 -4.41 -6.85
CA GLY A 312 34.38 -3.39 -6.31
C GLY A 312 33.71 -3.84 -5.01
N GLY A 313 33.40 -2.89 -4.12
CA GLY A 313 32.64 -3.14 -2.90
C GLY A 313 31.19 -3.50 -3.22
N GLY A 314 30.57 -4.35 -2.38
CA GLY A 314 29.17 -4.72 -2.42
C GLY A 314 28.38 -4.18 -1.23
N ALA A 315 27.11 -4.46 -1.16
CA ALA A 315 26.24 -3.96 -0.09
C ALA A 315 26.54 -4.57 1.31
N THR A 316 27.13 -5.79 1.37
CA THR A 316 27.40 -6.47 2.65
C THR A 316 28.88 -6.79 2.88
N ALA A 317 29.73 -6.68 1.87
CA ALA A 317 31.13 -6.97 1.99
C ALA A 317 31.98 -6.04 1.11
N ALA A 318 33.20 -5.75 1.57
CA ALA A 318 34.20 -5.05 0.79
C ALA A 318 34.64 -5.86 -0.45
N GLY A 319 35.11 -5.16 -1.47
CA GLY A 319 35.76 -5.79 -2.60
C GLY A 319 37.09 -6.41 -2.20
N GLY A 320 37.41 -7.57 -2.77
CA GLY A 320 38.68 -8.23 -2.58
C GLY A 320 39.86 -7.42 -3.18
N ALA A 321 40.95 -7.39 -2.49
CA ALA A 321 42.18 -6.87 -3.10
C ALA A 321 42.80 -7.91 -4.06
N GLY A 322 43.45 -7.44 -5.13
CA GLY A 322 44.33 -8.32 -5.89
C GLY A 322 45.44 -8.83 -4.99
N ASN A 323 45.91 -10.03 -5.21
CA ASN A 323 46.92 -10.67 -4.38
C ASN A 323 48.27 -10.82 -5.15
N GLY A 324 49.36 -10.96 -4.41
CA GLY A 324 50.69 -11.20 -4.97
C GLY A 324 50.83 -12.55 -5.67
N SER A 325 49.85 -13.43 -5.63
CA SER A 325 49.81 -14.75 -6.21
C SER A 325 49.02 -14.82 -7.52
N ASN A 326 48.95 -13.76 -8.26
CA ASN A 326 48.35 -13.69 -9.58
C ASN A 326 46.81 -13.87 -9.65
N THR A 327 46.15 -13.42 -8.62
CA THR A 327 44.65 -13.42 -8.59
C THR A 327 44.13 -11.99 -8.36
N SER A 328 43.28 -11.51 -9.21
CA SER A 328 42.57 -10.24 -9.02
C SER A 328 41.46 -10.39 -8.00
N GLY A 329 41.09 -9.28 -7.37
CA GLY A 329 40.08 -9.27 -6.30
C GLY A 329 38.66 -9.55 -6.80
N SER A 330 37.94 -10.38 -6.06
CA SER A 330 36.51 -10.60 -6.31
C SER A 330 35.67 -9.44 -5.81
N GLY A 331 34.51 -9.26 -6.40
CA GLY A 331 33.51 -8.29 -5.94
C GLY A 331 32.96 -8.60 -4.56
N GLY A 332 32.62 -7.58 -3.80
CA GLY A 332 31.97 -7.67 -2.50
C GLY A 332 30.52 -8.17 -2.62
N ALA A 333 30.06 -8.90 -1.61
CA ALA A 333 28.72 -9.49 -1.61
C ALA A 333 27.62 -8.41 -1.53
N GLY A 334 26.49 -8.68 -2.21
CA GLY A 334 25.26 -7.89 -2.18
C GLY A 334 24.28 -8.36 -1.11
N LYS A 335 23.05 -7.88 -1.19
CA LYS A 335 21.92 -8.31 -0.35
C LYS A 335 20.98 -9.22 -1.11
N THR A 336 20.20 -10.01 -0.37
CA THR A 336 19.06 -10.75 -0.93
C THR A 336 17.79 -9.90 -0.81
N TRP A 337 16.86 -10.05 -1.74
CA TRP A 337 15.53 -9.41 -1.63
C TRP A 337 14.84 -9.81 -0.33
N ALA A 338 14.88 -11.08 0.03
CA ALA A 338 14.28 -11.60 1.25
C ALA A 338 14.85 -10.97 2.54
N SER A 339 16.11 -10.47 2.52
CA SER A 339 16.69 -9.74 3.66
C SER A 339 16.20 -8.29 3.75
N LEU A 340 15.63 -7.75 2.69
CA LEU A 340 15.04 -6.41 2.63
C LEU A 340 13.53 -6.47 2.95
N ASP A 341 12.84 -7.43 2.37
CA ASP A 341 11.43 -7.77 2.66
C ASP A 341 11.16 -9.19 2.14
N SER A 342 10.62 -10.04 3.00
CA SER A 342 10.31 -11.44 2.67
C SER A 342 9.31 -11.61 1.50
N ASN A 343 8.52 -10.58 1.20
CA ASN A 343 7.58 -10.56 0.09
C ASN A 343 8.24 -10.26 -1.25
N LEU A 344 9.46 -9.70 -1.26
CA LEU A 344 10.20 -9.35 -2.47
C LEU A 344 10.90 -10.60 -3.05
N THR A 345 10.18 -11.33 -3.88
CA THR A 345 10.68 -12.55 -4.53
C THR A 345 10.39 -12.53 -6.02
N ALA A 346 11.17 -13.26 -6.81
CA ALA A 346 10.93 -13.41 -8.25
C ALA A 346 9.59 -14.09 -8.58
N SER A 347 9.03 -14.88 -7.65
CA SER A 347 7.69 -15.47 -7.81
C SER A 347 6.58 -14.44 -7.59
N ASN A 348 6.81 -13.43 -6.79
CA ASN A 348 5.85 -12.38 -6.51
C ASN A 348 5.91 -11.23 -7.51
N PHE A 349 7.10 -10.89 -8.03
CA PHE A 349 7.32 -9.75 -8.91
C PHE A 349 8.11 -10.16 -10.16
N THR A 350 7.59 -9.83 -11.33
CA THR A 350 8.26 -10.13 -12.62
C THR A 350 9.49 -9.25 -12.83
N SER A 351 9.54 -8.07 -12.22
CA SER A 351 10.68 -7.16 -12.24
C SER A 351 11.86 -7.65 -11.40
N LEU A 352 11.66 -8.57 -10.44
CA LEU A 352 12.69 -9.08 -9.52
C LEU A 352 13.22 -10.45 -9.96
N THR A 353 13.80 -10.52 -11.15
CA THR A 353 14.20 -11.79 -11.81
C THR A 353 15.28 -12.58 -11.09
N LEU A 354 16.09 -11.93 -10.24
CA LEU A 354 17.19 -12.54 -9.47
C LEU A 354 17.00 -12.31 -7.96
N THR A 355 17.53 -13.19 -7.14
CA THR A 355 17.31 -13.19 -5.69
C THR A 355 18.19 -12.19 -4.93
N VAL A 356 19.15 -11.55 -5.59
CA VAL A 356 20.17 -10.69 -5.01
C VAL A 356 20.26 -9.33 -5.69
N VAL A 357 20.86 -8.35 -5.02
CA VAL A 357 21.06 -6.96 -5.50
C VAL A 357 22.38 -6.41 -4.99
N SER A 358 22.88 -5.34 -5.64
CA SER A 358 24.00 -4.52 -5.19
C SER A 358 25.28 -5.30 -4.84
N GLY A 359 25.69 -6.21 -5.70
CA GLY A 359 26.97 -6.88 -5.65
C GLY A 359 28.07 -6.07 -6.36
N GLY A 360 29.30 -6.20 -5.90
CA GLY A 360 30.48 -5.59 -6.53
C GLY A 360 30.94 -6.37 -7.77
N GLY A 361 31.51 -5.70 -8.75
CA GLY A 361 32.18 -6.33 -9.90
C GLY A 361 33.55 -6.90 -9.54
N GLY A 362 33.97 -7.97 -10.22
CA GLY A 362 35.30 -8.56 -10.11
C GLY A 362 36.38 -7.73 -10.82
N GLY A 363 37.61 -7.73 -10.33
CA GLY A 363 38.77 -7.09 -10.98
C GLY A 363 39.23 -7.89 -12.20
N GLY A 364 39.64 -7.18 -13.26
CA GLY A 364 40.30 -7.77 -14.44
C GLY A 364 41.81 -8.01 -14.21
N GLY A 365 42.60 -8.00 -15.24
CA GLY A 365 44.06 -8.08 -15.14
C GLY A 365 44.71 -8.73 -16.36
N ASN A 366 46.02 -8.92 -16.33
CA ASN A 366 46.75 -9.59 -17.42
C ASN A 366 47.61 -10.75 -16.86
N ALA A 367 47.57 -11.91 -17.51
CA ALA A 367 48.29 -13.11 -17.17
C ALA A 367 48.01 -13.59 -15.72
N VAL A 368 46.80 -13.38 -15.21
CA VAL A 368 46.34 -13.66 -13.85
C VAL A 368 44.99 -14.38 -13.87
N THR A 369 44.50 -14.80 -12.75
CA THR A 369 43.09 -15.19 -12.62
C THR A 369 42.25 -13.97 -12.34
N ALA A 370 41.25 -13.69 -13.17
CA ALA A 370 40.33 -12.60 -12.96
C ALA A 370 39.48 -12.79 -11.69
N GLY A 371 39.09 -11.72 -11.06
CA GLY A 371 38.15 -11.75 -9.95
C GLY A 371 36.71 -12.02 -10.42
N SER A 372 35.96 -12.82 -9.71
CA SER A 372 34.54 -13.02 -9.96
C SER A 372 33.74 -11.84 -9.45
N GLY A 373 32.69 -11.45 -10.18
CA GLY A 373 31.64 -10.61 -9.65
C GLY A 373 30.86 -11.31 -8.55
N SER A 374 30.26 -10.57 -7.64
CA SER A 374 29.47 -11.13 -6.55
C SER A 374 28.01 -10.68 -6.66
N SER A 375 27.09 -11.52 -6.26
CA SER A 375 25.65 -11.19 -6.19
C SER A 375 25.12 -10.48 -7.45
N GLY A 376 25.53 -10.97 -8.62
CA GLY A 376 25.13 -10.40 -9.91
C GLY A 376 25.96 -9.21 -10.40
N GLY A 377 27.06 -8.89 -9.75
CA GLY A 377 28.11 -8.06 -10.31
C GLY A 377 28.79 -8.73 -11.50
N GLY A 378 29.33 -7.95 -12.43
CA GLY A 378 30.04 -8.47 -13.60
C GLY A 378 31.37 -9.11 -13.24
N ASP A 379 31.71 -10.25 -13.84
CA ASP A 379 33.03 -10.86 -13.69
C ASP A 379 34.12 -10.03 -14.38
N GLY A 380 35.28 -9.98 -13.77
CA GLY A 380 36.50 -9.46 -14.42
C GLY A 380 36.96 -10.35 -15.55
N ASN A 381 37.85 -9.84 -16.39
CA ASN A 381 38.46 -10.59 -17.50
C ASN A 381 39.97 -10.39 -17.55
N THR A 382 40.70 -11.32 -18.13
CA THR A 382 42.19 -11.26 -18.26
C THR A 382 42.67 -10.87 -19.65
N SER A 383 41.85 -11.07 -20.66
CA SER A 383 42.24 -10.84 -22.06
C SER A 383 41.11 -10.20 -22.89
N GLY A 384 40.04 -9.83 -22.29
CA GLY A 384 38.85 -9.29 -22.96
C GLY A 384 38.08 -8.33 -22.05
N ASN A 385 36.90 -7.93 -22.52
CA ASN A 385 36.05 -7.00 -21.81
C ASN A 385 35.55 -7.59 -20.51
N GLY A 386 35.43 -6.75 -19.47
CA GLY A 386 34.73 -7.07 -18.25
C GLY A 386 33.24 -7.34 -18.51
N GLN A 387 32.62 -8.20 -17.73
CA GLN A 387 31.20 -8.52 -17.91
C GLN A 387 30.31 -7.41 -17.34
N ASN A 388 29.17 -7.25 -17.97
CA ASN A 388 28.14 -6.33 -17.45
C ASN A 388 27.48 -6.93 -16.19
N ALA A 389 27.10 -6.08 -15.26
CA ALA A 389 26.29 -6.47 -14.11
C ALA A 389 24.86 -6.86 -14.55
N VAL A 390 24.28 -7.83 -13.85
CA VAL A 390 22.97 -8.38 -14.18
C VAL A 390 21.87 -8.06 -13.15
N THR A 391 22.25 -7.76 -11.89
CA THR A 391 21.26 -7.41 -10.84
C THR A 391 21.25 -5.91 -10.55
N TYR A 392 20.09 -5.40 -10.07
CA TYR A 392 19.94 -3.99 -9.77
C TYR A 392 20.99 -3.48 -8.78
N GLY A 393 21.58 -2.33 -9.09
CA GLY A 393 22.59 -1.68 -8.28
C GLY A 393 23.96 -2.36 -8.29
N SER A 394 24.18 -3.42 -9.07
CA SER A 394 25.46 -4.12 -9.09
C SER A 394 26.49 -3.48 -10.02
N GLY A 395 27.77 -3.58 -9.64
CA GLY A 395 28.90 -3.04 -10.38
C GLY A 395 29.36 -3.94 -11.53
N GLY A 396 29.88 -3.34 -12.62
CA GLY A 396 30.44 -4.04 -13.78
C GLY A 396 31.83 -4.60 -13.51
N GLY A 397 32.23 -5.63 -14.24
CA GLY A 397 33.54 -6.27 -14.16
C GLY A 397 34.67 -5.42 -14.76
N GLY A 398 35.89 -5.50 -14.23
CA GLY A 398 37.09 -4.90 -14.76
C GLY A 398 37.61 -5.62 -16.01
N ALA A 399 38.28 -4.91 -16.89
CA ALA A 399 38.78 -5.46 -18.13
C ALA A 399 40.19 -6.12 -18.00
N GLY A 400 40.47 -6.98 -18.94
CA GLY A 400 41.82 -7.44 -19.21
C GLY A 400 42.69 -6.41 -19.93
N ASN A 401 43.87 -6.84 -20.39
CA ASN A 401 44.77 -5.99 -21.11
C ASN A 401 44.18 -5.46 -22.41
N SER A 402 44.26 -4.15 -22.62
CA SER A 402 43.76 -3.45 -23.81
C SER A 402 42.27 -3.71 -24.14
N ALA A 403 41.45 -3.93 -23.12
CA ALA A 403 40.03 -4.23 -23.26
C ALA A 403 39.16 -3.28 -22.43
N ASP A 404 37.87 -3.30 -22.66
CA ASP A 404 36.86 -2.41 -22.07
C ASP A 404 36.27 -2.97 -20.76
N GLY A 405 35.93 -2.10 -19.84
CA GLY A 405 35.21 -2.46 -18.62
C GLY A 405 33.74 -2.79 -18.89
N GLY A 406 33.16 -3.63 -18.03
CA GLY A 406 31.74 -3.95 -18.06
C GLY A 406 30.86 -2.83 -17.46
N ASN A 407 29.64 -2.74 -17.90
CA ASN A 407 28.67 -1.76 -17.38
C ASN A 407 28.11 -2.20 -16.02
N GLY A 408 27.91 -1.25 -15.13
CA GLY A 408 27.08 -1.43 -13.95
C GLY A 408 25.60 -1.50 -14.33
N ARG A 409 24.79 -2.04 -13.43
CA ARG A 409 23.33 -2.12 -13.59
C ARG A 409 22.65 -0.95 -12.90
N GLN A 410 21.59 -0.45 -13.48
CA GLN A 410 20.76 0.60 -12.90
C GLN A 410 20.24 0.23 -11.50
N GLY A 411 19.85 1.23 -10.72
CA GLY A 411 19.15 1.07 -9.45
C GLY A 411 17.70 0.66 -9.62
N ILE A 412 16.96 0.68 -8.51
CA ILE A 412 15.53 0.39 -8.44
C ILE A 412 14.92 1.11 -7.24
N ILE A 413 13.66 1.50 -7.33
CA ILE A 413 12.88 2.03 -6.19
C ILE A 413 11.63 1.19 -6.03
N ILE A 414 11.34 0.78 -4.79
CA ILE A 414 10.13 0.04 -4.43
C ILE A 414 9.41 0.81 -3.34
N VAL A 415 8.15 1.15 -3.58
CA VAL A 415 7.30 1.78 -2.57
C VAL A 415 6.24 0.77 -2.16
N ARG A 416 6.10 0.55 -0.86
CA ARG A 416 5.00 -0.24 -0.32
C ARG A 416 4.05 0.63 0.49
N VAL A 417 2.77 0.36 0.30
CA VAL A 417 1.65 1.12 0.88
C VAL A 417 0.79 0.15 1.66
N PRO A 418 0.50 0.40 2.94
CA PRO A 418 -0.40 -0.46 3.71
C PRO A 418 -1.79 -0.53 3.07
N LEU A 419 -2.37 -1.74 2.96
CA LEU A 419 -3.74 -1.95 2.46
C LEU A 419 -4.81 -1.60 3.50
N SER A 420 -4.43 -1.48 4.77
CA SER A 420 -5.32 -1.09 5.88
C SER A 420 -4.68 0.03 6.68
N GLU A 421 -5.24 1.21 6.61
CA GLU A 421 -5.01 2.29 7.59
C GLU A 421 -6.30 2.65 8.32
#